data_ae2484a40087c0585a39410b066e5b0f
#
_entry.id   ae2484a40087c0585a39410b066e5b0f
#
_cell.length_a   1.000
_cell.length_b   1.000
_cell.length_c   1.000
_cell.angle_alpha   90.00
_cell.angle_beta   90.00
_cell.angle_gamma   90.00
#
_symmetry.space_group_name_H-M   'P 1'
#
loop_
_entity.id
_entity.type
_entity.pdbx_description
1 polymer ?
#
loop_
_entity_poly.entity_id
_entity_poly.type
_entity_poly.pdbx_seq_one_letter_code
_entity_poly.pdbx_strand_id
1 'polypeptide(L)'
;MYFVYILRNLTSGRHYTGYTADVKQRVGQHNHGITRSTKNRGQWQMLYQEEYASRSEAIKREKFLKSGIGREELKRILERNARSSA
;
A
#
# COMPACT_ATOMS: atom_id res chain seq x y z
N MET A 1 -16.94 -0.50 0.80
CA MET A 1 -15.78 -0.53 1.69
C MET A 1 -14.58 0.06 0.99
N TYR A 2 -13.68 0.63 1.76
CA TYR A 2 -12.44 1.21 1.24
C TYR A 2 -11.26 0.56 1.93
N PHE A 3 -10.13 0.52 1.24
CA PHE A 3 -8.95 -0.18 1.74
C PHE A 3 -7.74 0.74 1.66
N VAL A 4 -6.92 0.71 2.70
CA VAL A 4 -5.56 1.24 2.65
C VAL A 4 -4.66 0.04 2.40
N TYR A 5 -3.78 0.12 1.43
CA TYR A 5 -2.94 -0.99 1.03
C TYR A 5 -1.48 -0.56 0.93
N ILE A 6 -0.59 -1.53 1.12
CA ILE A 6 0.85 -1.32 0.97
C ILE A 6 1.37 -2.32 -0.05
N LEU A 7 2.04 -1.81 -1.08
CA LEU A 7 2.69 -2.61 -2.10
C LEU A 7 4.20 -2.55 -1.93
N ARG A 8 4.86 -3.64 -2.32
CA ARG A 8 6.31 -3.70 -2.39
C ARG A 8 6.73 -3.92 -3.84
N ASN A 9 7.70 -3.14 -4.31
CA ASN A 9 8.29 -3.35 -5.62
C ASN A 9 9.27 -4.51 -5.54
N LEU A 10 9.10 -5.51 -6.40
CA LEU A 10 9.91 -6.73 -6.37
C LEU A 10 11.34 -6.50 -6.86
N THR A 11 11.58 -5.44 -7.61
CA THR A 11 12.90 -5.10 -8.13
C THR A 11 13.68 -4.21 -7.16
N SER A 12 13.08 -3.11 -6.72
CA SER A 12 13.76 -2.10 -5.90
C SER A 12 13.59 -2.29 -4.39
N GLY A 13 12.57 -3.05 -3.97
CA GLY A 13 12.22 -3.19 -2.57
C GLY A 13 11.47 -2.01 -1.99
N ARG A 14 11.16 -1.00 -2.80
CA ARG A 14 10.42 0.18 -2.34
C ARG A 14 8.97 -0.15 -2.04
N HIS A 15 8.39 0.66 -1.15
CA HIS A 15 6.99 0.50 -0.74
C HIS A 15 6.13 1.63 -1.28
N TYR A 16 4.88 1.31 -1.58
CA TYR A 16 3.88 2.28 -2.00
C TYR A 16 2.65 2.11 -1.12
N THR A 17 2.15 3.21 -0.56
CA THR A 17 0.94 3.22 0.26
C THR A 17 -0.15 4.01 -0.46
N GLY A 18 -1.34 3.42 -0.58
CA GLY A 18 -2.46 4.07 -1.25
C GLY A 18 -3.79 3.63 -0.65
N TYR A 19 -4.89 4.15 -1.20
CA TYR A 19 -6.22 3.69 -0.83
C TYR A 19 -7.05 3.43 -2.09
N THR A 20 -8.04 2.55 -1.98
CA THR A 20 -8.91 2.21 -3.10
C THR A 20 -10.18 1.53 -2.61
N ALA A 21 -11.23 1.57 -3.43
CA ALA A 21 -12.43 0.78 -3.20
C ALA A 21 -12.29 -0.65 -3.76
N ASP A 22 -11.33 -0.90 -4.63
CA ASP A 22 -11.08 -2.19 -5.26
C ASP A 22 -9.60 -2.48 -5.33
N VAL A 23 -9.11 -3.24 -4.35
CA VAL A 23 -7.68 -3.56 -4.23
C VAL A 23 -7.16 -4.35 -5.42
N LYS A 24 -7.91 -5.34 -5.86
CA LYS A 24 -7.50 -6.21 -6.98
C LYS A 24 -7.29 -5.43 -8.26
N GLN A 25 -8.25 -4.56 -8.60
CA GLN A 25 -8.15 -3.69 -9.76
C GLN A 25 -6.97 -2.73 -9.64
N ARG A 26 -6.79 -2.14 -8.47
CA ARG A 26 -5.74 -1.14 -8.24
C ARG A 26 -4.34 -1.74 -8.34
N VAL A 27 -4.14 -2.94 -7.77
CA VAL A 27 -2.86 -3.65 -7.90
C VAL A 27 -2.57 -3.98 -9.37
N GLY A 28 -3.60 -4.40 -10.10
CA GLY A 28 -3.49 -4.64 -11.54
C GLY A 28 -3.05 -3.38 -12.30
N GLN A 29 -3.63 -2.23 -11.95
CA GLN A 29 -3.26 -0.96 -12.57
C GLN A 29 -1.79 -0.60 -12.31
N HIS A 30 -1.31 -0.79 -11.09
CA HIS A 30 0.10 -0.57 -10.76
C HIS A 30 1.01 -1.46 -11.61
N ASN A 31 0.66 -2.74 -11.72
CA ASN A 31 1.48 -3.71 -12.45
C ASN A 31 1.44 -3.52 -13.97
N HIS A 32 0.36 -2.92 -14.49
CA HIS A 32 0.26 -2.59 -15.92
C HIS A 32 0.82 -1.21 -16.26
N GLY A 33 1.37 -0.50 -15.27
CA GLY A 33 1.97 0.81 -15.48
C GLY A 33 0.99 1.94 -15.75
N ILE A 34 -0.29 1.75 -15.39
CA ILE A 34 -1.33 2.78 -15.58
C ILE A 34 -1.17 3.90 -14.56
N THR A 35 -0.73 3.57 -13.36
CA THR A 35 -0.53 4.54 -12.29
C THR A 35 0.80 5.26 -12.48
N ARG A 36 0.73 6.58 -12.55
CA ARG A 36 1.90 7.43 -12.86
C ARG A 36 3.08 7.20 -11.92
N SER A 37 2.83 7.12 -10.63
CA SER A 37 3.87 6.98 -9.61
C SER A 37 4.58 5.62 -9.63
N THR A 38 3.96 4.60 -10.25
CA THR A 38 4.50 3.24 -10.29
C THR A 38 4.86 2.78 -11.70
N LYS A 39 4.64 3.65 -12.69
CA LYS A 39 4.90 3.34 -14.10
C LYS A 39 6.37 3.00 -14.34
N ASN A 40 6.62 1.93 -15.10
CA ASN A 40 7.97 1.51 -15.51
C ASN A 40 8.90 1.15 -14.34
N ARG A 41 8.34 0.79 -13.19
CA ARG A 41 9.13 0.44 -12.00
C ARG A 41 9.14 -1.06 -11.70
N GLY A 42 8.64 -1.89 -12.62
CA GLY A 42 8.60 -3.33 -12.45
C GLY A 42 7.32 -3.79 -11.75
N GLN A 43 7.32 -5.00 -11.23
CA GLN A 43 6.15 -5.61 -10.63
C GLN A 43 5.99 -5.23 -9.16
N TRP A 44 4.75 -5.11 -8.73
CA TRP A 44 4.38 -4.77 -7.36
C TRP A 44 3.61 -5.93 -6.73
N GLN A 45 3.93 -6.21 -5.49
CA GLN A 45 3.28 -7.24 -4.69
C GLN A 45 2.53 -6.59 -3.54
N MET A 46 1.29 -7.01 -3.30
CA MET A 46 0.54 -6.55 -2.15
C MET A 46 1.06 -7.22 -0.88
N LEU A 47 1.48 -6.40 0.10
CA LEU A 47 1.96 -6.88 1.39
C LEU A 47 0.90 -6.83 2.47
N TYR A 48 0.03 -5.82 2.45
CA TYR A 48 -0.82 -5.52 3.59
C TYR A 48 -2.00 -4.67 3.16
N GLN A 49 -3.15 -4.87 3.81
CA GLN A 49 -4.32 -4.01 3.60
C GLN A 49 -5.11 -3.86 4.88
N GLU A 50 -5.76 -2.71 5.01
CA GLU A 50 -6.71 -2.39 6.08
C GLU A 50 -8.03 -2.02 5.45
N GLU A 51 -9.13 -2.37 6.11
CA GLU A 51 -10.47 -2.11 5.62
C GLU A 51 -11.13 -0.99 6.41
N TYR A 52 -11.81 -0.08 5.71
CA TYR A 52 -12.52 1.04 6.32
C TYR A 52 -13.92 1.18 5.73
N ALA A 53 -14.89 1.57 6.56
CA ALA A 53 -16.25 1.73 6.13
C ALA A 53 -16.44 2.94 5.22
N SER A 54 -15.63 4.00 5.39
CA SER A 54 -15.75 5.21 4.61
C SER A 54 -14.45 5.60 3.92
N ARG A 55 -14.60 6.33 2.81
CA ARG A 55 -13.47 6.87 2.05
C ARG A 55 -12.63 7.83 2.88
N SER A 56 -13.29 8.68 3.69
CA SER A 56 -12.58 9.66 4.50
C SER A 56 -11.67 9.02 5.54
N GLU A 57 -12.09 7.91 6.13
CA GLU A 57 -11.27 7.16 7.07
C GLU A 57 -10.03 6.57 6.38
N ALA A 58 -10.22 5.99 5.20
CA ALA A 58 -9.12 5.43 4.42
C ALA A 58 -8.11 6.51 4.01
N ILE A 59 -8.60 7.68 3.58
CA ILE A 59 -7.74 8.81 3.22
C ILE A 59 -6.93 9.29 4.41
N LYS A 60 -7.54 9.40 5.59
CA LYS A 60 -6.85 9.82 6.81
C LYS A 60 -5.74 8.85 7.17
N ARG A 61 -6.02 7.55 7.08
CA ARG A 61 -5.02 6.52 7.40
C ARG A 61 -3.86 6.53 6.41
N GLU A 62 -4.16 6.65 5.12
CA GLU A 62 -3.13 6.74 4.09
C GLU A 62 -2.21 7.92 4.34
N LYS A 63 -2.78 9.09 4.59
CA LYS A 63 -2.00 10.30 4.88
C LYS A 63 -1.16 10.15 6.13
N PHE A 64 -1.72 9.54 7.18
CA PHE A 64 -0.99 9.27 8.42
C PHE A 64 0.22 8.39 8.15
N LEU A 65 0.04 7.27 7.43
CA LEU A 65 1.13 6.34 7.15
C LEU A 65 2.23 6.97 6.29
N LYS A 66 1.90 7.97 5.49
CA LYS A 66 2.86 8.70 4.67
C LYS A 66 3.54 9.84 5.41
N SER A 67 3.03 10.24 6.58
CA SER A 67 3.60 11.33 7.37
C SER A 67 4.83 10.88 8.15
N GLY A 68 5.61 11.84 8.63
CA GLY A 68 6.77 11.53 9.46
C GLY A 68 6.39 10.81 10.74
N ILE A 69 5.29 11.20 11.37
CA ILE A 69 4.79 10.56 12.60
C ILE A 69 4.34 9.13 12.32
N GLY A 70 3.67 8.91 11.18
CA GLY A 70 3.14 7.62 10.80
C GLY A 70 4.18 6.60 10.34
N ARG A 71 5.41 7.02 10.07
CA ARG A 71 6.46 6.11 9.60
C ARG A 71 6.80 5.02 10.60
N GLU A 72 6.72 5.30 11.89
CA GLU A 72 6.92 4.29 12.93
C GLU A 72 5.86 3.21 12.89
N GLU A 73 4.60 3.61 12.68
CA GLU A 73 3.49 2.66 12.52
C GLU A 73 3.68 1.81 11.26
N LEU A 74 4.04 2.44 10.16
CA LEU A 74 4.30 1.75 8.90
C LEU A 74 5.42 0.73 9.07
N LYS A 75 6.49 1.10 9.74
CA LYS A 75 7.61 0.21 10.02
C LYS A 75 7.19 -1.01 10.83
N ARG A 76 6.37 -0.81 11.86
CA ARG A 76 5.84 -1.93 12.68
C ARG A 76 4.96 -2.87 11.85
N ILE A 77 4.13 -2.32 10.98
CA ILE A 77 3.29 -3.11 10.08
C ILE A 77 4.14 -3.98 9.18
N LEU A 78 5.17 -3.41 8.58
CA LEU A 78 6.06 -4.12 7.67
C LEU A 78 6.86 -5.21 8.38
N GLU A 79 7.34 -4.93 9.59
CA GLU A 79 8.07 -5.92 10.41
C GLU A 79 7.17 -7.08 10.81
N ARG A 80 5.94 -6.78 11.24
CA ARG A 80 4.95 -7.78 11.62
C ARG A 80 4.59 -8.68 10.44
N ASN A 81 4.44 -8.08 9.27
CA ASN A 81 4.10 -8.78 8.04
C ASN A 81 5.24 -9.72 7.60
N ALA A 82 6.48 -9.27 7.73
CA ALA A 82 7.65 -10.07 7.40
C ALA A 82 7.74 -11.31 8.30
N ARG A 83 7.43 -11.17 9.59
CA ARG A 83 7.40 -12.31 10.53
C ARG A 83 6.30 -13.30 10.18
N SER A 84 5.14 -12.80 9.77
CA SER A 84 4.00 -13.65 9.42
C SER A 84 4.25 -14.47 8.16
N SER A 85 5.11 -13.98 7.27
CA SER A 85 5.42 -14.66 6.02
C SER A 85 6.54 -15.69 6.13
N ALA A 86 7.18 -15.76 7.26
CA ALA A 86 8.33 -16.64 7.47
C ALA A 86 7.92 -18.13 7.65
#